data_61532bb360f5ad6c1ed18c4a0713904c
#
_entry.id   61532bb360f5ad6c1ed18c4a0713904c
#
_cell.length_a   1.000
_cell.length_b   1.000
_cell.length_c   1.000
_cell.angle_alpha   90.00
_cell.angle_beta   90.00
_cell.angle_gamma   90.00
#
_symmetry.space_group_name_H-M   'P 1'
#
loop_
_entity.id
_entity.type
_entity.pdbx_description
1 polymer ?
#
loop_
_entity_poly.entity_id
_entity_poly.type
_entity_poly.pdbx_seq_one_letter_code
_entity_poly.pdbx_strand_id
1 'polypeptide(L)'
;MVKIRRKIRLNNSKTTPGALLIYFGIGVLFLLIIGQFIRLMIFQTIDDEDLVARGEDKYSVSSVSQAERGDITDRSGNVLASDMEAYRVVVITDENYPNHVSNPEETAKILSEVIDMDKKEIKELIEKSIEEGRFQMELGQAGRNISYNDKNFLQHSEATGLVFEPETRRFYPNGQFASHLIGLAELNQETQELTGQL
;
A
#
# COMPACT_ATOMS: atom_id res chain seq x y z
N MET A 1 23.05 46.04 -57.30
CA MET A 1 22.66 44.82 -56.52
C MET A 1 23.92 44.01 -56.24
N VAL A 2 24.57 44.21 -55.08
CA VAL A 2 25.87 43.60 -54.73
C VAL A 2 25.65 42.32 -54.00
N LYS A 3 26.04 41.20 -54.57
CA LYS A 3 25.90 39.84 -54.01
C LYS A 3 27.12 39.51 -53.13
N ILE A 4 27.02 39.67 -51.81
CA ILE A 4 28.09 39.35 -50.90
C ILE A 4 28.09 37.83 -50.70
N ARG A 5 29.04 37.10 -51.28
CA ARG A 5 29.31 35.69 -50.99
C ARG A 5 30.15 35.59 -49.71
N ARG A 6 29.55 35.24 -48.60
CA ARG A 6 30.30 34.83 -47.40
C ARG A 6 30.95 33.47 -47.64
N LYS A 7 32.28 33.46 -47.75
CA LYS A 7 33.09 32.23 -47.76
C LYS A 7 33.13 31.70 -46.33
N ILE A 8 32.39 30.61 -46.03
CA ILE A 8 32.52 29.85 -44.78
C ILE A 8 33.90 29.19 -44.83
N ARG A 9 34.85 29.69 -44.02
CA ARG A 9 36.12 28.99 -43.75
C ARG A 9 35.80 27.82 -42.82
N LEU A 10 35.78 26.61 -43.34
CA LEU A 10 35.85 25.40 -42.52
C LEU A 10 37.22 25.40 -41.83
N ASN A 11 37.22 25.71 -40.54
CA ASN A 11 38.42 25.62 -39.70
C ASN A 11 38.77 24.15 -39.54
N ASN A 12 39.74 23.68 -40.32
CA ASN A 12 40.27 22.33 -40.25
C ASN A 12 41.18 22.27 -39.00
N SER A 13 40.58 22.24 -37.80
CA SER A 13 41.32 22.06 -36.54
C SER A 13 41.94 20.67 -36.57
N LYS A 14 43.26 20.61 -36.79
CA LYS A 14 44.05 19.38 -36.61
C LYS A 14 43.87 18.95 -35.16
N THR A 15 43.14 17.84 -34.95
CA THR A 15 43.01 17.24 -33.63
C THR A 15 44.40 16.94 -33.09
N THR A 16 44.75 17.55 -31.97
CA THR A 16 46.03 17.27 -31.30
C THR A 16 46.07 15.82 -30.86
N PRO A 17 47.26 15.14 -30.91
CA PRO A 17 47.34 13.73 -30.50
C PRO A 17 46.82 13.47 -29.06
N GLY A 18 46.93 14.47 -28.18
CA GLY A 18 46.34 14.42 -26.83
C GLY A 18 44.80 14.35 -26.82
N ALA A 19 44.14 15.08 -27.74
CA ALA A 19 42.68 14.99 -27.85
C ALA A 19 42.21 13.58 -28.32
N LEU A 20 42.95 12.98 -29.24
CA LEU A 20 42.66 11.60 -29.66
C LEU A 20 42.78 10.57 -28.51
N LEU A 21 43.77 10.71 -27.65
CA LEU A 21 43.93 9.86 -26.44
C LEU A 21 42.78 10.03 -25.50
N ILE A 22 42.30 11.24 -25.30
CA ILE A 22 41.12 11.52 -24.44
C ILE A 22 39.87 10.87 -25.03
N TYR A 23 39.59 11.04 -26.31
CA TYR A 23 38.45 10.41 -26.97
C TYR A 23 38.53 8.87 -26.91
N PHE A 24 39.71 8.29 -27.10
CA PHE A 24 39.91 6.87 -26.96
C PHE A 24 39.64 6.37 -25.55
N GLY A 25 40.14 7.11 -24.53
CA GLY A 25 39.90 6.78 -23.11
C GLY A 25 38.40 6.82 -22.78
N ILE A 26 37.67 7.84 -23.22
CA ILE A 26 36.22 7.94 -23.05
C ILE A 26 35.50 6.79 -23.76
N GLY A 27 35.93 6.46 -24.98
CA GLY A 27 35.36 5.32 -25.73
C GLY A 27 35.52 3.97 -25.02
N VAL A 28 36.71 3.69 -24.46
CA VAL A 28 36.98 2.50 -23.69
C VAL A 28 36.11 2.47 -22.41
N LEU A 29 36.02 3.59 -21.69
CA LEU A 29 35.17 3.69 -20.50
C LEU A 29 33.69 3.41 -20.85
N PHE A 30 33.22 3.95 -21.96
CA PHE A 30 31.85 3.73 -22.42
C PHE A 30 31.58 2.26 -22.78
N LEU A 31 32.54 1.59 -23.43
CA LEU A 31 32.46 0.16 -23.74
C LEU A 31 32.43 -0.70 -22.47
N LEU A 32 33.19 -0.34 -21.43
CA LEU A 32 33.17 -1.03 -20.14
C LEU A 32 31.80 -0.90 -19.45
N ILE A 33 31.20 0.29 -19.50
CA ILE A 33 29.86 0.52 -18.94
C ILE A 33 28.81 -0.31 -19.71
N ILE A 34 28.85 -0.30 -21.04
CA ILE A 34 27.96 -1.14 -21.86
C ILE A 34 28.16 -2.62 -21.54
N GLY A 35 29.39 -3.09 -21.41
CA GLY A 35 29.71 -4.46 -21.05
C GLY A 35 29.10 -4.85 -19.69
N GLN A 36 29.16 -3.96 -18.70
CA GLN A 36 28.51 -4.14 -17.41
C GLN A 36 26.99 -4.24 -17.52
N PHE A 37 26.36 -3.38 -18.29
CA PHE A 37 24.92 -3.45 -18.53
C PHE A 37 24.50 -4.74 -19.23
N ILE A 38 25.24 -5.18 -20.24
CA ILE A 38 24.99 -6.46 -20.93
C ILE A 38 25.13 -7.63 -19.95
N ARG A 39 26.17 -7.61 -19.10
CA ARG A 39 26.36 -8.62 -18.08
C ARG A 39 25.17 -8.70 -17.13
N LEU A 40 24.71 -7.55 -16.60
CA LEU A 40 23.54 -7.46 -15.73
C LEU A 40 22.26 -7.94 -16.42
N MET A 41 22.08 -7.63 -17.69
CA MET A 41 20.92 -8.05 -18.47
C MET A 41 20.89 -9.57 -18.72
N ILE A 42 22.06 -10.20 -18.89
CA ILE A 42 22.15 -11.64 -19.16
C ILE A 42 22.12 -12.46 -17.87
N PHE A 43 22.86 -12.05 -16.85
CA PHE A 43 23.02 -12.82 -15.61
C PHE A 43 22.01 -12.45 -14.53
N GLN A 44 21.38 -11.27 -14.62
CA GLN A 44 20.34 -10.79 -13.68
C GLN A 44 20.73 -10.91 -12.19
N THR A 45 22.02 -11.03 -11.89
CA THR A 45 22.55 -11.17 -10.54
C THR A 45 23.51 -10.05 -10.20
N ILE A 46 23.38 -9.48 -8.99
CA ILE A 46 24.33 -8.56 -8.39
C ILE A 46 24.74 -9.16 -7.04
N ASP A 47 26.05 -9.34 -6.79
CA ASP A 47 26.59 -9.85 -5.54
C ASP A 47 25.95 -11.18 -5.09
N ASP A 48 25.76 -12.13 -6.02
CA ASP A 48 25.11 -13.42 -5.83
C ASP A 48 23.60 -13.36 -5.47
N GLU A 49 22.97 -12.17 -5.50
CA GLU A 49 21.52 -12.03 -5.35
C GLU A 49 20.82 -11.99 -6.71
N ASP A 50 19.78 -12.81 -6.86
CA ASP A 50 18.91 -12.81 -8.03
C ASP A 50 17.95 -11.61 -7.99
N LEU A 51 18.14 -10.67 -8.91
CA LEU A 51 17.34 -9.47 -9.01
C LEU A 51 15.87 -9.73 -9.38
N VAL A 52 15.62 -10.86 -10.07
CA VAL A 52 14.25 -11.27 -10.45
C VAL A 52 13.52 -11.79 -9.22
N ALA A 53 14.14 -12.67 -8.43
CA ALA A 53 13.57 -13.17 -7.19
C ALA A 53 13.28 -12.03 -6.21
N ARG A 54 14.23 -11.09 -6.08
CA ARG A 54 14.03 -9.89 -5.22
C ARG A 54 12.95 -8.95 -5.73
N GLY A 55 12.76 -8.88 -7.03
CA GLY A 55 11.65 -8.16 -7.67
C GLY A 55 10.32 -8.85 -7.40
N GLU A 56 10.25 -10.17 -7.57
CA GLU A 56 9.05 -10.96 -7.29
C GLU A 56 8.64 -10.89 -5.83
N ASP A 57 9.57 -11.00 -4.88
CA ASP A 57 9.29 -10.86 -3.44
C ASP A 57 8.77 -9.45 -3.08
N LYS A 58 9.24 -8.43 -3.78
CA LYS A 58 8.85 -7.05 -3.50
C LYS A 58 7.50 -6.66 -4.15
N TYR A 59 7.15 -7.31 -5.25
CA TYR A 59 5.93 -7.02 -6.02
C TYR A 59 4.88 -8.13 -5.93
N SER A 60 5.24 -9.34 -5.49
CA SER A 60 4.26 -10.37 -5.17
C SER A 60 3.63 -10.08 -3.81
N VAL A 61 2.67 -9.18 -3.79
CA VAL A 61 1.70 -9.13 -2.70
C VAL A 61 0.84 -10.39 -2.87
N SER A 62 1.16 -11.45 -2.14
CA SER A 62 0.24 -12.57 -2.02
C SER A 62 -0.96 -12.07 -1.20
N SER A 63 -1.97 -11.55 -1.90
CA SER A 63 -3.27 -11.33 -1.29
C SER A 63 -3.86 -12.71 -1.03
N VAL A 64 -3.85 -13.14 0.23
CA VAL A 64 -4.63 -14.30 0.63
C VAL A 64 -6.09 -13.92 0.48
N SER A 65 -6.71 -14.35 -0.63
CA SER A 65 -8.15 -14.25 -0.79
C SER A 65 -8.78 -15.23 0.20
N GLN A 66 -9.28 -14.72 1.31
CA GLN A 66 -10.04 -15.55 2.24
C GLN A 66 -11.33 -15.98 1.55
N ALA A 67 -11.59 -17.29 1.55
CA ALA A 67 -12.84 -17.81 1.03
C ALA A 67 -14.01 -17.33 1.91
N GLU A 68 -15.11 -16.91 1.28
CA GLU A 68 -16.34 -16.60 1.99
C GLU A 68 -16.88 -17.87 2.69
N ARG A 69 -17.30 -17.72 3.92
CA ARG A 69 -17.90 -18.81 4.69
C ARG A 69 -19.36 -18.97 4.30
N GLY A 70 -19.82 -20.20 4.16
CA GLY A 70 -21.21 -20.50 3.92
C GLY A 70 -22.13 -20.01 5.05
N ASP A 71 -23.38 -19.79 4.71
CA ASP A 71 -24.44 -19.47 5.66
C ASP A 71 -24.77 -20.67 6.56
N ILE A 72 -25.07 -20.38 7.82
CA ILE A 72 -25.66 -21.36 8.75
C ILE A 72 -27.14 -21.04 8.83
N THR A 73 -27.97 -22.03 8.49
CA THR A 73 -29.44 -21.87 8.49
C THR A 73 -30.11 -22.90 9.43
N ASP A 74 -31.29 -22.55 9.90
CA ASP A 74 -32.15 -23.51 10.61
C ASP A 74 -32.86 -24.47 9.62
N ARG A 75 -33.68 -25.42 10.15
CA ARG A 75 -34.45 -26.35 9.33
C ARG A 75 -35.40 -25.66 8.37
N SER A 76 -35.86 -24.47 8.69
CA SER A 76 -36.82 -23.69 7.92
C SER A 76 -36.16 -22.78 6.88
N GLY A 77 -34.81 -22.74 6.86
CA GLY A 77 -34.04 -21.90 5.96
C GLY A 77 -33.77 -20.48 6.49
N ASN A 78 -34.10 -20.19 7.76
CA ASN A 78 -33.77 -18.88 8.34
C ASN A 78 -32.27 -18.82 8.65
N VAL A 79 -31.64 -17.71 8.29
CA VAL A 79 -30.21 -17.49 8.50
C VAL A 79 -29.92 -17.30 9.98
N LEU A 80 -29.02 -18.10 10.53
CA LEU A 80 -28.51 -18.01 11.90
C LEU A 80 -27.14 -17.33 11.96
N ALA A 81 -26.31 -17.52 10.91
CA ALA A 81 -25.05 -16.80 10.74
C ALA A 81 -24.72 -16.71 9.25
N SER A 82 -24.29 -15.54 8.80
CA SER A 82 -23.82 -15.27 7.44
C SER A 82 -22.61 -14.37 7.43
N ASP A 83 -21.87 -14.38 6.34
CA ASP A 83 -20.81 -13.40 6.13
C ASP A 83 -21.41 -12.12 5.55
N MET A 84 -20.97 -10.98 6.07
CA MET A 84 -21.34 -9.65 5.60
C MET A 84 -20.09 -8.86 5.23
N GLU A 85 -20.23 -8.06 4.18
CA GLU A 85 -19.21 -7.10 3.79
C GLU A 85 -19.00 -6.05 4.90
N ALA A 86 -17.77 -5.85 5.25
CA ALA A 86 -17.32 -4.84 6.21
C ALA A 86 -16.04 -4.18 5.68
N TYR A 87 -15.59 -3.17 6.36
CA TYR A 87 -14.39 -2.43 5.97
C TYR A 87 -13.50 -2.19 7.18
N ARG A 88 -12.20 -2.17 6.93
CA ARG A 88 -11.19 -1.72 7.88
C ARG A 88 -10.73 -0.33 7.47
N VAL A 89 -10.67 0.59 8.41
CA VAL A 89 -10.12 1.92 8.17
C VAL A 89 -8.62 1.93 8.44
N VAL A 90 -7.88 2.44 7.48
CA VAL A 90 -6.43 2.70 7.56
C VAL A 90 -6.22 4.19 7.42
N VAL A 91 -5.38 4.74 8.26
CA VAL A 91 -5.09 6.18 8.30
C VAL A 91 -3.71 6.43 7.72
N ILE A 92 -3.62 7.22 6.65
CA ILE A 92 -2.36 7.57 5.99
C ILE A 92 -1.75 8.78 6.69
N THR A 93 -0.55 8.61 7.22
CA THR A 93 0.16 9.61 8.03
C THR A 93 1.37 10.23 7.34
N ASP A 94 1.80 9.71 6.19
CA ASP A 94 2.93 10.25 5.41
C ASP A 94 2.50 11.50 4.63
N GLU A 95 3.06 12.65 4.98
CA GLU A 95 2.80 13.96 4.36
C GLU A 95 3.16 14.02 2.86
N ASN A 96 4.05 13.12 2.40
CA ASN A 96 4.42 13.05 0.98
C ASN A 96 3.32 12.38 0.13
N TYR A 97 2.35 11.74 0.75
CA TYR A 97 1.25 11.10 0.04
C TYR A 97 0.08 12.08 -0.17
N PRO A 98 -0.48 12.20 -1.40
CA PRO A 98 -1.51 13.19 -1.71
C PRO A 98 -2.75 13.13 -0.83
N ASN A 99 -3.13 11.93 -0.39
CA ASN A 99 -4.25 11.72 0.53
C ASN A 99 -3.71 11.32 1.91
N HIS A 100 -3.22 12.27 2.68
CA HIS A 100 -2.77 12.08 4.06
C HIS A 100 -3.63 12.87 5.04
N VAL A 101 -3.49 12.58 6.32
CA VAL A 101 -4.17 13.33 7.39
C VAL A 101 -3.57 14.73 7.50
N SER A 102 -4.34 15.72 7.06
CA SER A 102 -3.91 17.13 7.14
C SER A 102 -4.21 17.76 8.50
N ASN A 103 -5.26 17.31 9.19
CA ASN A 103 -5.68 17.80 10.50
C ASN A 103 -6.01 16.62 11.43
N PRO A 104 -5.04 16.17 12.27
CA PRO A 104 -5.27 15.07 13.20
C PRO A 104 -6.45 15.26 14.16
N GLU A 105 -6.66 16.49 14.63
CA GLU A 105 -7.74 16.84 15.57
C GLU A 105 -9.13 16.64 14.96
N GLU A 106 -9.31 17.07 13.73
CA GLU A 106 -10.57 16.98 13.00
C GLU A 106 -10.85 15.55 12.54
N THR A 107 -9.83 14.88 12.00
CA THR A 107 -9.93 13.47 11.62
C THR A 107 -10.26 12.59 12.82
N ALA A 108 -9.63 12.81 13.97
CA ALA A 108 -9.92 12.08 15.20
C ALA A 108 -11.35 12.33 15.71
N LYS A 109 -11.84 13.58 15.60
CA LYS A 109 -13.22 13.91 15.97
C LYS A 109 -14.23 13.14 15.12
N ILE A 110 -14.05 13.16 13.80
CA ILE A 110 -14.97 12.51 12.87
C ILE A 110 -14.92 10.99 13.05
N LEU A 111 -13.73 10.41 13.21
CA LEU A 111 -13.56 8.97 13.46
C LEU A 111 -14.23 8.54 14.77
N SER A 112 -14.15 9.33 15.84
CA SER A 112 -14.78 9.01 17.12
C SER A 112 -16.33 9.02 17.10
N GLU A 113 -16.96 9.55 16.05
CA GLU A 113 -18.41 9.46 15.85
C GLU A 113 -18.86 8.10 15.33
N VAL A 114 -17.93 7.33 14.73
CA VAL A 114 -18.23 6.06 14.07
C VAL A 114 -17.56 4.88 14.80
N ILE A 115 -16.36 5.13 15.31
CA ILE A 115 -15.51 4.10 15.92
C ILE A 115 -15.63 4.20 17.44
N ASP A 116 -15.75 3.05 18.11
CA ASP A 116 -15.79 2.98 19.57
C ASP A 116 -14.40 3.19 20.19
N MET A 117 -13.89 4.40 20.04
CA MET A 117 -12.61 4.86 20.57
C MET A 117 -12.67 6.34 20.92
N ASP A 118 -12.05 6.75 22.03
CA ASP A 118 -12.04 8.15 22.45
C ASP A 118 -11.27 9.03 21.44
N LYS A 119 -11.82 10.22 21.15
CA LYS A 119 -11.20 11.20 20.26
C LYS A 119 -9.73 11.48 20.60
N LYS A 120 -9.41 11.57 21.91
CA LYS A 120 -8.03 11.87 22.35
C LYS A 120 -7.09 10.73 22.02
N GLU A 121 -7.54 9.49 22.23
CA GLU A 121 -6.77 8.29 21.94
C GLU A 121 -6.48 8.19 20.44
N ILE A 122 -7.49 8.40 19.60
CA ILE A 122 -7.30 8.42 18.13
C ILE A 122 -6.29 9.49 17.73
N LYS A 123 -6.43 10.70 18.27
CA LYS A 123 -5.53 11.82 17.98
C LYS A 123 -4.08 11.48 18.37
N GLU A 124 -3.85 10.98 19.59
CA GLU A 124 -2.52 10.61 20.07
C GLU A 124 -1.88 9.53 19.20
N LEU A 125 -2.67 8.56 18.73
CA LEU A 125 -2.18 7.52 17.81
C LEU A 125 -1.77 8.10 16.44
N ILE A 126 -2.55 9.04 15.90
CA ILE A 126 -2.24 9.70 14.63
C ILE A 126 -0.97 10.53 14.78
N GLU A 127 -0.89 11.39 15.80
CA GLU A 127 0.27 12.26 16.05
C GLU A 127 1.54 11.44 16.27
N LYS A 128 1.47 10.37 17.05
CA LYS A 128 2.58 9.44 17.24
C LYS A 128 3.03 8.79 15.95
N SER A 129 2.11 8.39 15.09
CA SER A 129 2.44 7.78 13.79
C SER A 129 3.15 8.78 12.87
N ILE A 130 2.74 10.05 12.88
CA ILE A 130 3.39 11.13 12.14
C ILE A 130 4.81 11.38 12.70
N GLU A 131 4.97 11.47 14.03
CA GLU A 131 6.27 11.67 14.68
C GLU A 131 7.26 10.54 14.40
N GLU A 132 6.76 9.29 14.35
CA GLU A 132 7.56 8.11 14.01
C GLU A 132 7.85 7.98 12.51
N GLY A 133 7.30 8.85 11.66
CA GLY A 133 7.47 8.83 10.21
C GLY A 133 6.88 7.58 9.54
N ARG A 134 5.81 7.03 10.11
CA ARG A 134 5.12 5.88 9.52
C ARG A 134 4.31 6.32 8.31
N PHE A 135 4.26 5.47 7.29
CA PHE A 135 3.44 5.72 6.11
C PHE A 135 1.95 5.70 6.44
N GLN A 136 1.52 4.72 7.24
CA GLN A 136 0.12 4.50 7.63
C GLN A 136 0.03 3.91 9.03
N MET A 137 -1.16 4.00 9.59
CA MET A 137 -1.50 3.36 10.85
C MET A 137 -2.90 2.74 10.82
N GLU A 138 -3.11 1.76 11.67
CA GLU A 138 -4.40 1.12 11.93
C GLU A 138 -4.89 1.45 13.35
N LEU A 139 -6.20 1.53 13.52
CA LEU A 139 -6.85 1.79 14.82
C LEU A 139 -7.14 0.49 15.58
N GLY A 140 -6.41 -0.59 15.29
CA GLY A 140 -6.59 -1.90 15.90
C GLY A 140 -7.99 -2.46 15.67
N GLN A 141 -8.56 -3.09 16.70
CA GLN A 141 -9.90 -3.69 16.59
C GLN A 141 -11.02 -2.65 16.38
N ALA A 142 -10.86 -1.46 16.92
CA ALA A 142 -11.87 -0.40 16.79
C ALA A 142 -12.02 0.10 15.36
N GLY A 143 -10.92 0.09 14.57
CA GLY A 143 -10.94 0.47 13.16
C GLY A 143 -11.43 -0.60 12.19
N ARG A 144 -11.89 -1.75 12.71
CA ARG A 144 -12.40 -2.89 11.92
C ARG A 144 -13.92 -2.97 11.96
N ASN A 145 -14.46 -3.82 11.10
CA ASN A 145 -15.90 -4.08 11.01
C ASN A 145 -16.76 -2.84 10.73
N ILE A 146 -16.18 -1.84 10.08
CA ILE A 146 -16.90 -0.63 9.67
C ILE A 146 -17.99 -1.02 8.67
N SER A 147 -19.23 -0.58 8.91
CA SER A 147 -20.32 -0.85 7.99
C SER A 147 -20.19 -0.05 6.68
N TYR A 148 -20.90 -0.48 5.63
CA TYR A 148 -20.99 0.29 4.39
C TYR A 148 -21.50 1.74 4.61
N ASN A 149 -22.45 1.92 5.51
CA ASN A 149 -23.02 3.23 5.80
C ASN A 149 -22.00 4.14 6.49
N ASP A 150 -21.27 3.60 7.48
CA ASP A 150 -20.24 4.33 8.22
C ASP A 150 -19.05 4.68 7.31
N LYS A 151 -18.62 3.74 6.47
CA LYS A 151 -17.62 4.02 5.42
C LYS A 151 -18.07 5.18 4.53
N ASN A 152 -19.32 5.12 4.05
CA ASN A 152 -19.86 6.15 3.16
C ASN A 152 -19.94 7.51 3.86
N PHE A 153 -20.32 7.55 5.13
CA PHE A 153 -20.28 8.74 5.97
C PHE A 153 -18.87 9.30 6.07
N LEU A 154 -17.89 8.47 6.42
CA LEU A 154 -16.48 8.88 6.56
C LEU A 154 -15.88 9.35 5.23
N GLN A 155 -16.22 8.70 4.10
CA GLN A 155 -15.74 9.10 2.77
C GLN A 155 -16.26 10.47 2.30
N HIS A 156 -17.44 10.88 2.77
CA HIS A 156 -18.03 12.18 2.42
C HIS A 156 -17.83 13.23 3.51
N SER A 157 -17.14 12.89 4.58
CA SER A 157 -16.77 13.82 5.65
C SER A 157 -15.55 14.68 5.26
N GLU A 158 -15.22 15.64 6.11
CA GLU A 158 -14.03 16.48 5.96
C GLU A 158 -12.74 15.80 6.45
N ALA A 159 -12.82 14.54 6.93
CA ALA A 159 -11.67 13.77 7.34
C ALA A 159 -10.81 13.40 6.11
N THR A 160 -9.52 13.69 6.20
CA THR A 160 -8.54 13.37 5.15
C THR A 160 -7.66 12.19 5.56
N GLY A 161 -7.02 11.56 4.58
CA GLY A 161 -6.08 10.47 4.85
C GLY A 161 -6.72 9.14 5.20
N LEU A 162 -8.02 8.95 4.97
CA LEU A 162 -8.70 7.69 5.23
C LEU A 162 -8.69 6.79 4.00
N VAL A 163 -8.31 5.54 4.20
CA VAL A 163 -8.38 4.45 3.21
C VAL A 163 -9.19 3.31 3.82
N PHE A 164 -10.07 2.73 3.03
CA PHE A 164 -10.96 1.65 3.45
C PHE A 164 -10.61 0.37 2.72
N GLU A 165 -10.17 -0.63 3.46
CA GLU A 165 -9.87 -1.95 2.93
C GLU A 165 -11.07 -2.88 3.17
N PRO A 166 -11.53 -3.61 2.14
CA PRO A 166 -12.64 -4.53 2.31
C PRO A 166 -12.23 -5.70 3.20
N GLU A 167 -13.10 -6.06 4.13
CA GLU A 167 -12.99 -7.27 4.94
C GLU A 167 -14.35 -7.94 5.09
N THR A 168 -14.38 -9.17 5.56
CA THR A 168 -15.61 -9.91 5.81
C THR A 168 -15.80 -10.11 7.31
N ARG A 169 -16.99 -9.79 7.81
CA ARG A 169 -17.36 -10.09 9.19
C ARG A 169 -18.47 -11.11 9.28
N ARG A 170 -18.45 -11.92 10.31
CA ARG A 170 -19.55 -12.84 10.63
C ARG A 170 -20.69 -12.08 11.28
N PHE A 171 -21.88 -12.18 10.72
CA PHE A 171 -23.11 -11.56 11.22
C PHE A 171 -24.06 -12.60 11.78
N TYR A 172 -24.63 -12.32 12.94
CA TYR A 172 -25.57 -13.17 13.65
C TYR A 172 -26.91 -12.44 13.83
N PRO A 173 -27.92 -12.64 12.94
CA PRO A 173 -29.18 -11.91 12.98
C PRO A 173 -29.92 -12.04 14.30
N ASN A 174 -29.78 -13.17 14.97
CA ASN A 174 -30.45 -13.49 16.23
C ASN A 174 -29.56 -13.23 17.48
N GLY A 175 -28.48 -12.45 17.33
CA GLY A 175 -27.57 -12.14 18.42
C GLY A 175 -26.97 -13.38 19.09
N GLN A 176 -27.14 -13.51 20.39
CA GLN A 176 -26.58 -14.62 21.18
C GLN A 176 -27.37 -15.93 21.08
N PHE A 177 -28.42 -16.01 20.27
CA PHE A 177 -29.20 -17.22 20.12
C PHE A 177 -28.35 -18.39 19.63
N ALA A 178 -28.41 -19.50 20.36
CA ALA A 178 -27.68 -20.74 20.08
C ALA A 178 -26.13 -20.54 19.91
N SER A 179 -25.55 -19.52 20.52
CA SER A 179 -24.12 -19.21 20.43
C SER A 179 -23.23 -20.41 20.78
N HIS A 180 -23.63 -21.25 21.77
CA HIS A 180 -22.91 -22.46 22.15
C HIS A 180 -22.99 -23.60 21.13
N LEU A 181 -23.89 -23.53 20.14
CA LEU A 181 -23.99 -24.48 19.03
C LEU A 181 -23.33 -23.96 17.75
N ILE A 182 -23.43 -22.67 17.53
CA ILE A 182 -22.92 -22.01 16.32
C ILE A 182 -21.40 -21.76 16.47
N GLY A 183 -20.92 -21.58 17.71
CA GLY A 183 -19.54 -21.25 18.01
C GLY A 183 -19.19 -19.80 17.67
N LEU A 184 -17.94 -19.45 17.91
CA LEU A 184 -17.34 -18.17 17.61
C LEU A 184 -16.24 -18.35 16.57
N ALA A 185 -16.20 -17.46 15.59
CA ALA A 185 -15.08 -17.39 14.66
C ALA A 185 -14.18 -16.20 15.05
N GLU A 186 -12.95 -16.49 15.44
CA GLU A 186 -11.98 -15.49 15.83
C GLU A 186 -10.79 -15.50 14.86
N LEU A 187 -10.30 -14.31 14.53
CA LEU A 187 -9.10 -14.16 13.70
C LEU A 187 -7.87 -14.45 14.56
N ASN A 188 -7.13 -15.50 14.22
CA ASN A 188 -5.82 -15.73 14.81
C ASN A 188 -4.84 -14.66 14.31
N GLN A 189 -4.29 -13.87 15.23
CA GLN A 189 -3.41 -12.74 14.89
C GLN A 189 -2.05 -13.20 14.35
N GLU A 190 -1.61 -14.42 14.67
CA GLU A 190 -0.32 -14.94 14.19
C GLU A 190 -0.40 -15.55 12.78
N THR A 191 -1.48 -16.30 12.51
CA THR A 191 -1.65 -16.98 11.22
C THR A 191 -2.51 -16.20 10.24
N GLN A 192 -3.19 -15.15 10.70
CA GLN A 192 -4.21 -14.40 9.95
C GLN A 192 -5.37 -15.27 9.42
N GLU A 193 -5.53 -16.45 10.00
CA GLU A 193 -6.61 -17.36 9.68
C GLU A 193 -7.75 -17.23 10.68
N LEU A 194 -8.97 -17.33 10.19
CA LEU A 194 -10.15 -17.40 11.03
C LEU A 194 -10.29 -18.81 11.62
N THR A 195 -10.07 -18.94 12.93
CA THR A 195 -10.26 -20.19 13.65
C THR A 195 -11.62 -20.21 14.35
N GLY A 196 -12.35 -21.34 14.24
CA GLY A 196 -13.59 -21.54 14.95
C GLY A 196 -13.32 -22.08 16.35
N GLN A 197 -14.01 -21.53 17.36
CA GLN A 197 -14.09 -22.07 18.72
C GLN A 197 -15.53 -22.46 19.03
N LEU A 198 -15.71 -23.65 19.58
CA LEU A 198 -16.98 -24.17 20.11
C LEU A 198 -17.05 -23.95 21.60
#